data_d25d917692bf07b3656f0df830ed9e65
#
_entry.id   d25d917692bf07b3656f0df830ed9e65
#
_cell.length_a   1.000
_cell.length_b   1.000
_cell.length_c   1.000
_cell.angle_alpha   90.00
_cell.angle_beta   90.00
_cell.angle_gamma   90.00
#
_symmetry.space_group_name_H-M   'P 1'
#
loop_
_entity.id
_entity.type
_entity.pdbx_description
1 polymer ?
#
loop_
_entity_poly.entity_id
_entity_poly.type
_entity_poly.pdbx_seq_one_letter_code
_entity_poly.pdbx_strand_id
1 'polypeptide(L)'
;MIYKTRHIILHTIIIITLYIFPIYGNISSAAEKQTLTAEEIKQGATDFLFRTLPWEKEQLEIEIFYHGGKITIPSGEKFLIYKGRGGTKKIGRIPITLEIKVDGIFQKRIGINRKVMVSQEVVKTTRQIKKGEIFTTDN
;
A
#
# COMPACT_ATOMS: atom_id res chain seq x y z
N MET A 1 31.62 53.22 40.69
CA MET A 1 32.40 52.27 39.83
C MET A 1 31.57 51.00 39.49
N ILE A 2 30.61 50.59 40.28
CA ILE A 2 29.80 49.38 40.16
C ILE A 2 28.80 49.43 38.98
N TYR A 3 28.21 50.59 38.70
CA TYR A 3 27.19 50.72 37.64
C TYR A 3 27.75 50.51 36.18
N LYS A 4 28.95 50.92 35.93
CA LYS A 4 29.58 50.77 34.58
C LYS A 4 29.85 49.33 34.22
N THR A 5 30.20 48.51 35.21
CA THR A 5 30.52 47.09 35.04
C THR A 5 29.23 46.26 34.72
N ARG A 6 28.10 46.63 35.35
CA ARG A 6 26.80 45.92 35.11
C ARG A 6 26.28 46.13 33.68
N HIS A 7 26.45 47.31 33.09
CA HIS A 7 26.04 47.60 31.73
C HIS A 7 26.91 46.86 30.71
N ILE A 8 28.21 46.73 30.97
CA ILE A 8 29.12 45.98 30.05
C ILE A 8 28.76 44.46 30.07
N ILE A 9 28.50 43.87 31.24
CA ILE A 9 28.10 42.47 31.36
C ILE A 9 26.78 42.20 30.68
N LEU A 10 25.81 43.09 30.82
CA LEU A 10 24.48 42.96 30.18
C LEU A 10 24.59 43.01 28.66
N HIS A 11 25.40 43.93 28.09
CA HIS A 11 25.58 44.02 26.66
C HIS A 11 26.36 42.83 26.06
N THR A 12 27.36 42.29 26.79
CA THR A 12 28.08 41.09 26.36
C THR A 12 27.18 39.86 26.35
N ILE A 13 26.27 39.68 27.31
CA ILE A 13 25.30 38.58 27.34
C ILE A 13 24.31 38.69 26.20
N ILE A 14 23.80 39.88 25.87
CA ILE A 14 22.87 40.14 24.76
C ILE A 14 23.55 39.84 23.41
N ILE A 15 24.83 40.23 23.25
CA ILE A 15 25.56 39.96 22.02
C ILE A 15 25.81 38.47 21.83
N ILE A 16 26.16 37.72 22.88
CA ILE A 16 26.39 36.27 22.82
C ILE A 16 25.11 35.54 22.51
N THR A 17 23.96 35.92 23.08
CA THR A 17 22.65 35.31 22.75
C THR A 17 22.24 35.58 21.30
N LEU A 18 22.57 36.73 20.74
CA LEU A 18 22.24 37.06 19.34
C LEU A 18 23.09 36.25 18.32
N TYR A 19 24.31 35.85 18.69
CA TYR A 19 25.20 35.04 17.84
C TYR A 19 24.90 33.53 17.91
N ILE A 20 24.29 33.04 18.98
CA ILE A 20 23.98 31.60 19.14
C ILE A 20 22.66 31.23 18.42
N PHE A 21 21.72 32.19 18.26
CA PHE A 21 20.39 31.94 17.70
C PHE A 21 20.36 31.51 16.20
N PRO A 22 21.29 31.98 15.31
CA PRO A 22 21.22 31.55 13.92
C PRO A 22 21.81 30.13 13.65
N ILE A 23 22.44 29.49 14.63
CA ILE A 23 23.07 28.17 14.41
C ILE A 23 22.02 27.03 14.42
N TYR A 24 20.82 27.25 15.00
CA TYR A 24 19.75 26.26 15.04
C TYR A 24 18.74 26.37 13.88
N GLY A 25 18.90 27.30 12.99
CA GLY A 25 17.92 27.57 11.96
C GLY A 25 18.36 27.16 10.57
N ASN A 26 18.59 25.90 10.28
CA ASN A 26 18.50 25.32 8.94
C ASN A 26 19.01 23.88 8.93
N ILE A 27 18.51 23.05 9.83
CA ILE A 27 18.43 21.64 9.49
C ILE A 27 17.19 21.51 8.60
N SER A 28 17.31 21.98 7.37
CA SER A 28 16.47 21.51 6.28
C SER A 28 16.87 20.04 6.07
N SER A 29 16.30 19.16 6.87
CA SER A 29 16.33 17.74 6.58
C SER A 29 15.65 17.62 5.23
N ALA A 30 16.44 17.50 4.19
CA ALA A 30 15.94 17.05 2.90
C ALA A 30 15.29 15.70 3.21
N ALA A 31 13.96 15.69 3.29
CA ALA A 31 13.21 14.51 3.69
C ALA A 31 13.67 13.39 2.76
N GLU A 32 14.43 12.46 3.32
CA GLU A 32 14.91 11.30 2.61
C GLU A 32 13.72 10.65 1.93
N LYS A 33 13.89 10.18 0.72
CA LYS A 33 12.80 9.63 -0.09
C LYS A 33 13.04 8.14 -0.32
N GLN A 34 12.01 7.37 -0.22
CA GLN A 34 12.00 5.97 -0.60
C GLN A 34 11.12 5.73 -1.83
N THR A 35 11.35 4.63 -2.51
CA THR A 35 10.63 4.28 -3.74
C THR A 35 9.84 3.00 -3.51
N LEU A 36 8.58 3.02 -3.92
CA LEU A 36 7.73 1.86 -4.03
C LEU A 36 7.69 1.42 -5.50
N THR A 37 8.12 0.21 -5.78
CA THR A 37 8.19 -0.31 -7.16
C THR A 37 6.83 -0.86 -7.63
N ALA A 38 6.69 -1.01 -8.95
CA ALA A 38 5.49 -1.62 -9.53
C ALA A 38 5.36 -3.09 -9.10
N GLU A 39 6.49 -3.78 -8.95
CA GLU A 39 6.56 -5.17 -8.52
C GLU A 39 6.08 -5.34 -7.08
N GLU A 40 6.52 -4.49 -6.15
CA GLU A 40 6.04 -4.48 -4.76
C GLU A 40 4.53 -4.25 -4.70
N ILE A 41 4.00 -3.34 -5.53
CA ILE A 41 2.56 -3.06 -5.60
C ILE A 41 1.79 -4.28 -6.10
N LYS A 42 2.26 -4.93 -7.16
CA LYS A 42 1.61 -6.12 -7.73
C LYS A 42 1.67 -7.30 -6.78
N GLN A 43 2.82 -7.54 -6.17
CA GLN A 43 3.01 -8.63 -5.21
C GLN A 43 2.08 -8.46 -4.01
N GLY A 44 2.07 -7.28 -3.40
CA GLY A 44 1.18 -7.00 -2.26
C GLY A 44 -0.30 -7.11 -2.61
N ALA A 45 -0.70 -6.73 -3.84
CA ALA A 45 -2.06 -6.92 -4.32
C ALA A 45 -2.42 -8.41 -4.46
N THR A 46 -1.50 -9.21 -4.97
CA THR A 46 -1.66 -10.67 -5.12
C THR A 46 -1.80 -11.34 -3.75
N ASP A 47 -0.92 -11.01 -2.81
CA ASP A 47 -0.94 -11.56 -1.44
C ASP A 47 -2.22 -11.18 -0.70
N PHE A 48 -2.69 -9.94 -0.89
CA PHE A 48 -3.97 -9.50 -0.35
C PHE A 48 -5.13 -10.34 -0.88
N LEU A 49 -5.14 -10.65 -2.17
CA LEU A 49 -6.21 -11.43 -2.81
C LEU A 49 -6.20 -12.88 -2.33
N PHE A 50 -5.04 -13.53 -2.25
CA PHE A 50 -4.94 -14.88 -1.70
C PHE A 50 -5.43 -15.00 -0.25
N ARG A 51 -5.30 -13.94 0.54
CA ARG A 51 -5.79 -13.92 1.94
C ARG A 51 -7.27 -13.60 2.07
N THR A 52 -7.87 -12.93 1.08
CA THR A 52 -9.24 -12.42 1.17
C THR A 52 -10.25 -13.21 0.35
N LEU A 53 -9.79 -13.96 -0.63
CA LEU A 53 -10.67 -14.78 -1.46
C LEU A 53 -10.95 -16.13 -0.78
N PRO A 54 -12.14 -16.70 -0.96
CA PRO A 54 -12.56 -17.91 -0.24
C PRO A 54 -12.12 -19.22 -0.92
N TRP A 55 -11.27 -19.17 -1.92
CA TRP A 55 -10.78 -20.35 -2.65
C TRP A 55 -9.34 -20.65 -2.29
N GLU A 56 -8.96 -21.91 -2.39
CA GLU A 56 -7.57 -22.34 -2.22
C GLU A 56 -6.69 -21.73 -3.29
N LYS A 57 -5.42 -21.53 -2.95
CA LYS A 57 -4.45 -20.84 -3.81
C LYS A 57 -4.28 -21.53 -5.17
N GLU A 58 -4.34 -22.86 -5.16
CA GLU A 58 -4.21 -23.74 -6.34
C GLU A 58 -5.39 -23.62 -7.31
N GLN A 59 -6.54 -23.16 -6.82
CA GLN A 59 -7.73 -22.93 -7.62
C GLN A 59 -7.76 -21.53 -8.24
N LEU A 60 -6.88 -20.62 -7.78
CA LEU A 60 -6.89 -19.21 -8.14
C LEU A 60 -5.83 -18.89 -9.18
N GLU A 61 -6.28 -18.28 -10.27
CA GLU A 61 -5.42 -17.58 -11.22
C GLU A 61 -5.68 -16.08 -11.12
N ILE A 62 -4.65 -15.31 -10.73
CA ILE A 62 -4.76 -13.87 -10.44
C ILE A 62 -3.84 -13.10 -11.37
N GLU A 63 -4.42 -12.21 -12.15
CA GLU A 63 -3.70 -11.23 -12.97
C GLU A 63 -3.85 -9.84 -12.38
N ILE A 64 -2.75 -9.13 -12.14
CA ILE A 64 -2.74 -7.75 -11.65
C ILE A 64 -2.34 -6.80 -12.76
N PHE A 65 -3.21 -5.85 -13.08
CA PHE A 65 -2.98 -4.81 -14.08
C PHE A 65 -2.66 -3.48 -13.39
N TYR A 66 -1.39 -3.24 -13.18
CA TYR A 66 -0.85 -1.96 -12.73
C TYR A 66 0.14 -1.44 -13.76
N HIS A 67 -0.21 -0.33 -14.40
CA HIS A 67 0.59 0.31 -15.45
C HIS A 67 1.32 1.57 -14.93
N GLY A 68 1.19 1.87 -13.65
CA GLY A 68 1.94 2.95 -13.02
C GLY A 68 3.42 2.59 -12.87
N GLY A 69 4.26 3.60 -12.93
CA GLY A 69 5.69 3.46 -12.64
C GLY A 69 5.98 3.38 -11.13
N LYS A 70 7.24 3.55 -10.77
CA LYS A 70 7.67 3.71 -9.38
C LYS A 70 7.03 4.94 -8.74
N ILE A 71 6.71 4.84 -7.46
CA ILE A 71 6.14 5.92 -6.66
C ILE A 71 7.18 6.34 -5.62
N THR A 72 7.51 7.63 -5.63
CA THR A 72 8.38 8.20 -4.61
C THR A 72 7.53 8.72 -3.46
N ILE A 73 7.87 8.30 -2.24
CA ILE A 73 7.22 8.68 -0.98
C ILE A 73 8.29 9.13 0.02
N PRO A 74 7.94 9.86 1.09
CA PRO A 74 8.87 10.16 2.18
C PRO A 74 9.49 8.89 2.76
N SER A 75 10.69 8.97 3.30
CA SER A 75 11.29 7.90 4.11
C SER A 75 10.49 7.73 5.39
N GLY A 76 10.46 6.50 5.91
CA GLY A 76 9.72 6.15 7.11
C GLY A 76 9.11 4.76 7.00
N GLU A 77 8.36 4.35 8.00
CA GLU A 77 7.65 3.08 7.99
C GLU A 77 6.46 3.13 7.02
N LYS A 78 6.52 2.31 5.95
CA LYS A 78 5.47 2.29 4.93
C LYS A 78 4.40 1.23 5.23
N PHE A 79 3.14 1.66 5.16
CA PHE A 79 1.97 0.80 5.27
C PHE A 79 1.21 0.79 3.96
N LEU A 80 1.07 -0.40 3.37
CA LEU A 80 0.35 -0.64 2.13
C LEU A 80 -0.99 -1.30 2.45
N ILE A 81 -2.07 -0.55 2.34
CA ILE A 81 -3.41 -0.99 2.72
C ILE A 81 -4.23 -1.25 1.45
N TYR A 82 -4.40 -2.52 1.13
CA TYR A 82 -5.22 -2.95 0.01
C TYR A 82 -6.68 -3.11 0.43
N LYS A 83 -7.59 -2.56 -0.37
CA LYS A 83 -9.04 -2.63 -0.15
C LYS A 83 -9.73 -3.12 -1.42
N GLY A 84 -10.50 -4.19 -1.29
CA GLY A 84 -11.38 -4.64 -2.37
C GLY A 84 -12.54 -3.65 -2.55
N ARG A 85 -12.85 -3.30 -3.79
CA ARG A 85 -14.03 -2.52 -4.12
C ARG A 85 -15.13 -3.47 -4.59
N GLY A 86 -16.25 -3.45 -3.91
CA GLY A 86 -17.49 -4.07 -4.37
C GLY A 86 -17.79 -5.45 -3.79
N GLY A 87 -18.89 -5.48 -3.13
CA GLY A 87 -19.85 -6.49 -2.75
C GLY A 87 -19.50 -7.98 -2.99
N THR A 88 -20.42 -8.66 -3.57
CA THR A 88 -20.41 -10.12 -3.78
C THR A 88 -19.55 -10.61 -4.95
N LYS A 89 -19.20 -9.73 -5.90
CA LYS A 89 -18.38 -10.12 -7.06
C LYS A 89 -16.91 -10.29 -6.68
N LYS A 90 -16.47 -11.53 -6.59
CA LYS A 90 -15.07 -11.87 -6.28
C LYS A 90 -14.28 -12.38 -7.49
N ILE A 91 -14.97 -12.79 -8.56
CA ILE A 91 -14.42 -13.35 -9.80
C ILE A 91 -14.52 -12.33 -10.94
N GLY A 92 -13.59 -12.37 -11.87
CA GLY A 92 -13.52 -11.50 -13.05
C GLY A 92 -12.70 -10.23 -12.81
N ARG A 93 -12.91 -9.22 -13.69
CA ARG A 93 -12.20 -7.93 -13.59
C ARG A 93 -12.86 -7.02 -12.57
N ILE A 94 -12.15 -6.71 -11.52
CA ILE A 94 -12.64 -5.87 -10.43
C ILE A 94 -11.50 -4.97 -9.94
N PRO A 95 -11.75 -3.66 -9.72
CA PRO A 95 -10.75 -2.77 -9.17
C PRO A 95 -10.52 -3.03 -7.68
N ILE A 96 -9.29 -2.89 -7.24
CA ILE A 96 -8.89 -2.76 -5.85
C ILE A 96 -8.24 -1.40 -5.65
N THR A 97 -8.22 -0.93 -4.42
CA THR A 97 -7.60 0.34 -4.06
C THR A 97 -6.43 0.06 -3.14
N LEU A 98 -5.28 0.64 -3.44
CA LEU A 98 -4.13 0.70 -2.55
C LEU A 98 -4.07 2.09 -1.90
N GLU A 99 -4.09 2.14 -0.58
CA GLU A 99 -3.76 3.33 0.20
C GLU A 99 -2.34 3.19 0.74
N ILE A 100 -1.51 4.19 0.49
CA ILE A 100 -0.13 4.25 0.95
C ILE A 100 -0.06 5.24 2.10
N LYS A 101 0.46 4.78 3.24
CA LYS A 101 0.78 5.64 4.39
C LYS A 101 2.26 5.50 4.74
N VAL A 102 2.84 6.56 5.26
CA VAL A 102 4.21 6.56 5.83
C VAL A 102 4.10 7.14 7.24
N ASP A 103 4.60 6.42 8.22
CA ASP A 103 4.50 6.77 9.65
C ASP A 103 3.05 7.09 10.07
N GLY A 104 2.09 6.32 9.54
CA GLY A 104 0.66 6.51 9.76
C GLY A 104 0.01 7.65 8.96
N ILE A 105 0.79 8.51 8.30
CA ILE A 105 0.30 9.67 7.52
C ILE A 105 -0.04 9.21 6.10
N PHE A 106 -1.25 9.52 5.64
CA PHE A 106 -1.68 9.24 4.28
C PHE A 106 -0.83 9.98 3.26
N GLN A 107 -0.31 9.25 2.26
CA GLN A 107 0.49 9.79 1.18
C GLN A 107 -0.26 9.76 -0.16
N LYS A 108 -0.82 8.60 -0.52
CA LYS A 108 -1.42 8.41 -1.85
C LYS A 108 -2.44 7.29 -1.85
N ARG A 109 -3.40 7.40 -2.79
CA ARG A 109 -4.35 6.33 -3.12
C ARG A 109 -4.24 5.99 -4.60
N ILE A 110 -4.22 4.68 -4.92
CA ILE A 110 -4.08 4.18 -6.29
C ILE A 110 -5.15 3.14 -6.56
N GLY A 111 -5.75 3.21 -7.76
CA GLY A 111 -6.58 2.15 -8.30
C GLY A 111 -5.72 1.11 -9.01
N ILE A 112 -5.97 -0.15 -8.77
CA ILE A 112 -5.31 -1.29 -9.40
C ILE A 112 -6.42 -2.18 -9.97
N ASN A 113 -6.34 -2.54 -11.24
CA ASN A 113 -7.26 -3.51 -11.82
C ASN A 113 -6.72 -4.93 -11.61
N ARG A 114 -7.62 -5.86 -11.33
CA ARG A 114 -7.31 -7.29 -11.22
C ARG A 114 -8.27 -8.12 -12.04
N LYS A 115 -7.82 -9.28 -12.47
CA LYS A 115 -8.66 -10.35 -13.00
C LYS A 115 -8.44 -11.59 -12.15
N VAL A 116 -9.52 -12.17 -11.66
CA VAL A 116 -9.51 -13.40 -10.89
C VAL A 116 -10.29 -14.45 -11.65
N MET A 117 -9.65 -15.58 -11.90
CA MET A 117 -10.26 -16.78 -12.45
C MET A 117 -10.17 -17.88 -11.42
N VAL A 118 -11.17 -18.75 -11.40
CA VAL A 118 -11.25 -19.88 -10.46
C VAL A 118 -11.40 -21.16 -11.28
N SER A 119 -10.51 -22.09 -11.06
CA SER A 119 -10.58 -23.43 -11.63
C SER A 119 -11.26 -24.37 -10.63
N GLN A 120 -12.27 -25.10 -11.08
CA GLN A 120 -12.96 -26.10 -10.27
C GLN A 120 -13.12 -27.37 -11.10
N GLU A 121 -12.96 -28.49 -10.44
CA GLU A 121 -13.35 -29.78 -11.02
C GLU A 121 -14.88 -29.86 -11.11
N VAL A 122 -15.38 -30.20 -12.29
CA VAL A 122 -16.80 -30.35 -12.51
C VAL A 122 -17.07 -31.73 -13.10
N VAL A 123 -18.08 -32.38 -12.58
CA VAL A 123 -18.61 -33.62 -13.17
C VAL A 123 -19.43 -33.24 -14.39
N LYS A 124 -19.10 -33.82 -15.53
CA LYS A 124 -19.88 -33.68 -16.77
C LYS A 124 -20.43 -35.04 -17.17
N THR A 125 -21.67 -35.06 -17.63
CA THR A 125 -22.25 -36.24 -18.23
C THR A 125 -21.62 -36.51 -19.60
N THR A 126 -21.35 -37.75 -19.91
CA THR A 126 -20.79 -38.18 -21.22
C THR A 126 -21.86 -38.21 -22.32
N ARG A 127 -23.14 -38.23 -21.92
CA ARG A 127 -24.29 -38.21 -22.85
C ARG A 127 -25.46 -37.46 -22.24
N GLN A 128 -26.47 -37.22 -23.02
CA GLN A 128 -27.72 -36.62 -22.58
C GLN A 128 -28.44 -37.56 -21.60
N ILE A 129 -28.79 -37.04 -20.42
CA ILE A 129 -29.53 -37.72 -19.37
C ILE A 129 -31.02 -37.45 -19.55
N LYS A 130 -31.84 -38.51 -19.57
CA LYS A 130 -33.31 -38.41 -19.69
C LYS A 130 -33.93 -38.13 -18.31
N LYS A 131 -35.12 -37.53 -18.31
CA LYS A 131 -35.85 -37.26 -17.07
C LYS A 131 -36.14 -38.56 -16.33
N GLY A 132 -35.73 -38.63 -15.06
CA GLY A 132 -35.89 -39.81 -14.20
C GLY A 132 -34.78 -40.84 -14.28
N GLU A 133 -33.78 -40.61 -15.08
CA GLU A 133 -32.60 -41.48 -15.17
C GLU A 133 -31.66 -41.22 -13.95
N ILE A 134 -31.15 -42.31 -13.38
CA ILE A 134 -30.24 -42.25 -12.22
C ILE A 134 -28.82 -41.99 -12.71
N PHE A 135 -28.10 -41.09 -12.06
CA PHE A 135 -26.68 -40.85 -12.32
C PHE A 135 -25.85 -42.04 -11.86
N THR A 136 -25.01 -42.55 -12.74
CA THR A 136 -24.02 -43.56 -12.45
C THR A 136 -22.65 -43.10 -12.91
N THR A 137 -21.59 -43.78 -12.54
CA THR A 137 -20.23 -43.49 -12.99
C THR A 137 -20.03 -43.61 -14.51
N ASP A 138 -20.97 -44.29 -15.21
CA ASP A 138 -20.89 -44.61 -16.64
C ASP A 138 -21.63 -43.60 -17.54
N ASN A 139 -22.33 -42.61 -16.95
CA ASN A 139 -23.12 -41.62 -17.70
C ASN A 139 -22.93 -40.14 -17.20
#